data_d43de71ec8940d934de0cdc2a183c20b
#
_entry.id   d43de71ec8940d934de0cdc2a183c20b
#
_cell.length_a   1.000
_cell.length_b   1.000
_cell.length_c   1.000
_cell.angle_alpha   90.00
_cell.angle_beta   90.00
_cell.angle_gamma   90.00
#
_symmetry.space_group_name_H-M   'P 1'
#
loop_
_entity.id
_entity.type
_entity.pdbx_description
1 polymer ?
#
loop_
_entity_poly.entity_id
_entity_poly.type
_entity_poly.pdbx_seq_one_letter_code
_entity_poly.pdbx_strand_id
1 'polypeptide(L)'
;QQVNPSVVRLILAESRKHGLKEKSLALRLSALRQFFSYLVQQGQMKVNPATGISAPKQGKHLPKNIDAEQVQKLLSNDSKDPIDLRDRAMMELMYSSGLRLSELQGLNLNSINTRVREVRVIGKGNKERIVPFGRYASHAIQQWLKVRPLFNPKDEALFVSQQGNRLTHRSIQKRMETWGIRQGLNSHL
;
A
#
# COMPACT_ATOMS: atom_id res chain seq x y z
N GLN A 1 -30.10 17.45 23.06
CA GLN A 1 -29.16 18.53 22.76
C GLN A 1 -28.92 18.55 21.26
N GLN A 2 -29.21 19.68 20.62
CA GLN A 2 -28.91 19.82 19.18
C GLN A 2 -27.40 19.96 19.00
N VAL A 3 -26.79 19.07 18.20
CA VAL A 3 -25.37 19.16 17.82
C VAL A 3 -25.19 20.40 16.93
N ASN A 4 -24.39 21.35 17.37
CA ASN A 4 -24.09 22.59 16.65
C ASN A 4 -22.62 22.60 16.16
N PRO A 5 -22.20 23.55 15.32
CA PRO A 5 -20.82 23.63 14.82
C PRO A 5 -19.75 23.71 15.92
N SER A 6 -20.08 24.29 17.08
CA SER A 6 -19.14 24.38 18.21
C SER A 6 -18.79 23.02 18.79
N VAL A 7 -19.75 22.10 18.87
CA VAL A 7 -19.52 20.71 19.32
C VAL A 7 -18.57 20.00 18.36
N VAL A 8 -18.74 20.16 17.05
CA VAL A 8 -17.84 19.57 16.06
C VAL A 8 -16.42 20.13 16.19
N ARG A 9 -16.27 21.44 16.39
CA ARG A 9 -14.95 22.07 16.64
C ARG A 9 -14.32 21.54 17.93
N LEU A 10 -15.10 21.35 18.99
CA LEU A 10 -14.63 20.79 20.25
C LEU A 10 -14.10 19.35 20.07
N ILE A 11 -14.82 18.50 19.34
CA ILE A 11 -14.40 17.12 19.03
C ILE A 11 -13.06 17.13 18.27
N LEU A 12 -12.87 18.04 17.32
CA LEU A 12 -11.62 18.15 16.58
C LEU A 12 -10.47 18.68 17.46
N ALA A 13 -10.75 19.68 18.31
CA ALA A 13 -9.77 20.23 19.24
C ALA A 13 -9.31 19.19 20.26
N GLU A 14 -10.23 18.41 20.83
CA GLU A 14 -9.94 17.30 21.73
C GLU A 14 -9.11 16.23 21.05
N SER A 15 -9.48 15.88 19.82
CA SER A 15 -8.72 14.93 19.01
C SER A 15 -7.28 15.38 18.77
N ARG A 16 -7.07 16.69 18.57
CA ARG A 16 -5.75 17.29 18.42
C ARG A 16 -4.94 17.23 19.71
N LYS A 17 -5.57 17.50 20.86
CA LYS A 17 -4.93 17.33 22.19
C LYS A 17 -4.46 15.89 22.42
N HIS A 18 -5.22 14.90 21.93
CA HIS A 18 -4.84 13.49 21.97
C HIS A 18 -3.81 13.09 20.88
N GLY A 19 -3.15 14.05 20.23
CA GLY A 19 -2.02 13.80 19.33
C GLY A 19 -2.39 13.43 17.89
N LEU A 20 -3.66 13.58 17.47
CA LEU A 20 -4.01 13.32 16.06
C LEU A 20 -3.36 14.38 15.15
N LYS A 21 -2.68 13.92 14.12
CA LYS A 21 -2.07 14.76 13.07
C LYS A 21 -3.15 15.36 12.16
N GLU A 22 -2.81 16.46 11.47
CA GLU A 22 -3.72 17.23 10.60
C GLU A 22 -4.45 16.33 9.57
N LYS A 23 -3.76 15.35 8.98
CA LYS A 23 -4.34 14.39 8.03
C LYS A 23 -5.45 13.55 8.67
N SER A 24 -5.25 13.09 9.90
CA SER A 24 -6.24 12.31 10.65
C SER A 24 -7.42 13.17 11.10
N LEU A 25 -7.17 14.42 11.47
CA LEU A 25 -8.23 15.39 11.80
C LEU A 25 -9.10 15.72 10.57
N ALA A 26 -8.49 15.90 9.40
CA ALA A 26 -9.22 16.12 8.15
C ALA A 26 -10.10 14.90 7.78
N LEU A 27 -9.59 13.69 7.95
CA LEU A 27 -10.35 12.45 7.74
C LEU A 27 -11.53 12.36 8.72
N ARG A 28 -11.30 12.64 10.02
CA ARG A 28 -12.35 12.66 11.04
C ARG A 28 -13.44 13.68 10.70
N LEU A 29 -13.07 14.90 10.28
CA LEU A 29 -14.02 15.91 9.85
C LEU A 29 -14.83 15.44 8.62
N SER A 30 -14.19 14.79 7.65
CA SER A 30 -14.88 14.23 6.50
C SER A 30 -15.91 13.17 6.91
N ALA A 31 -15.55 12.28 7.83
CA ALA A 31 -16.46 11.27 8.36
C ALA A 31 -17.66 11.90 9.09
N LEU A 32 -17.42 12.93 9.92
CA LEU A 32 -18.49 13.67 10.60
C LEU A 32 -19.42 14.36 9.61
N ARG A 33 -18.88 14.97 8.53
CA ARG A 33 -19.71 15.59 7.48
C ARG A 33 -20.62 14.55 6.82
N GLN A 34 -20.10 13.41 6.45
CA GLN A 34 -20.88 12.35 5.82
C GLN A 34 -21.96 11.83 6.78
N PHE A 35 -21.61 11.59 8.04
CA PHE A 35 -22.56 11.14 9.06
C PHE A 35 -23.71 12.15 9.26
N PHE A 36 -23.40 13.43 9.44
CA PHE A 36 -24.45 14.44 9.61
C PHE A 36 -25.25 14.69 8.33
N SER A 37 -24.65 14.56 7.14
CA SER A 37 -25.38 14.60 5.88
C SER A 37 -26.38 13.45 5.78
N TYR A 38 -26.00 12.26 6.21
CA TYR A 38 -26.91 11.12 6.28
C TYR A 38 -28.08 11.39 7.23
N LEU A 39 -27.83 11.95 8.43
CA LEU A 39 -28.91 12.31 9.38
C LEU A 39 -29.87 13.36 8.81
N VAL A 40 -29.37 14.31 8.03
CA VAL A 40 -30.20 15.31 7.32
C VAL A 40 -31.08 14.62 6.27
N GLN A 41 -30.52 13.69 5.48
CA GLN A 41 -31.30 12.93 4.48
C GLN A 41 -32.38 12.05 5.13
N GLN A 42 -32.12 11.54 6.34
CA GLN A 42 -33.11 10.76 7.11
C GLN A 42 -34.14 11.63 7.83
N GLY A 43 -34.10 12.97 7.66
CA GLY A 43 -35.00 13.91 8.34
C GLY A 43 -34.77 14.05 9.85
N GLN A 44 -33.71 13.43 10.40
CA GLN A 44 -33.38 13.50 11.83
C GLN A 44 -32.71 14.82 12.24
N MET A 45 -32.16 15.55 11.26
CA MET A 45 -31.55 16.89 11.45
C MET A 45 -31.97 17.81 10.31
N LYS A 46 -32.10 19.10 10.62
CA LYS A 46 -32.42 20.14 9.62
C LYS A 46 -31.19 20.62 8.84
N VAL A 47 -30.03 20.67 9.48
CA VAL A 47 -28.78 21.22 8.92
C VAL A 47 -27.59 20.41 9.40
N ASN A 48 -26.64 20.20 8.53
CA ASN A 48 -25.38 19.55 8.86
C ASN A 48 -24.42 20.52 9.59
N PRO A 49 -24.11 20.29 10.89
CA PRO A 49 -23.29 21.20 11.68
C PRO A 49 -21.81 21.22 11.28
N ALA A 50 -21.36 20.27 10.47
CA ALA A 50 -19.97 20.17 10.03
C ALA A 50 -19.68 20.86 8.69
N THR A 51 -20.70 21.35 7.97
CA THR A 51 -20.54 21.89 6.60
C THR A 51 -19.63 23.12 6.55
N GLY A 52 -19.75 24.07 7.50
CA GLY A 52 -18.99 25.32 7.52
C GLY A 52 -17.63 25.24 8.24
N ILE A 53 -17.17 24.06 8.63
CA ILE A 53 -15.90 23.90 9.36
C ILE A 53 -14.78 23.59 8.36
N SER A 54 -13.72 24.40 8.34
CA SER A 54 -12.56 24.16 7.50
C SER A 54 -11.68 23.03 8.05
N ALA A 55 -11.21 22.15 7.18
CA ALA A 55 -10.21 21.15 7.56
C ALA A 55 -8.88 21.84 7.90
N PRO A 56 -8.09 21.34 8.85
CA PRO A 56 -6.74 21.80 9.08
C PRO A 56 -5.94 21.81 7.78
N LYS A 57 -5.19 22.89 7.52
CA LYS A 57 -4.30 22.97 6.36
C LYS A 57 -3.24 21.87 6.48
N GLN A 58 -3.26 20.94 5.56
CA GLN A 58 -2.21 19.94 5.44
C GLN A 58 -1.02 20.58 4.72
N GLY A 59 0.17 20.48 5.31
CA GLY A 59 1.39 20.74 4.54
C GLY A 59 1.41 19.77 3.34
N LYS A 60 1.60 20.29 2.13
CA LYS A 60 1.82 19.45 0.94
C LYS A 60 3.18 18.76 1.10
N HIS A 61 3.22 17.63 1.81
CA HIS A 61 4.33 16.71 1.66
C HIS A 61 4.18 16.07 0.27
N LEU A 62 4.89 16.62 -0.70
CA LEU A 62 5.11 15.91 -1.96
C LEU A 62 5.90 14.64 -1.60
N PRO A 63 5.46 13.45 -2.08
CA PRO A 63 6.28 12.26 -1.99
C PRO A 63 7.66 12.59 -2.55
N LYS A 64 8.74 12.24 -1.84
CA LYS A 64 10.07 12.29 -2.43
C LYS A 64 10.08 11.26 -3.55
N ASN A 65 10.07 11.73 -4.78
CA ASN A 65 10.22 10.87 -5.93
C ASN A 65 11.61 10.25 -5.87
N ILE A 66 11.67 8.94 -5.91
CA ILE A 66 12.91 8.20 -6.12
C ILE A 66 13.19 8.32 -7.61
N ASP A 67 14.37 8.83 -7.99
CA ASP A 67 14.76 8.91 -9.39
C ASP A 67 15.14 7.53 -9.96
N ALA A 68 15.25 7.45 -11.29
CA ALA A 68 15.51 6.19 -11.97
C ALA A 68 16.87 5.56 -11.57
N GLU A 69 17.87 6.38 -11.27
CA GLU A 69 19.19 5.93 -10.85
C GLU A 69 19.13 5.32 -9.44
N GLN A 70 18.41 5.97 -8.52
CA GLN A 70 18.16 5.46 -7.18
C GLN A 70 17.37 4.14 -7.22
N VAL A 71 16.39 4.02 -8.11
CA VAL A 71 15.66 2.77 -8.31
C VAL A 71 16.57 1.68 -8.86
N GLN A 72 17.43 2.00 -9.83
CA GLN A 72 18.39 1.03 -10.37
C GLN A 72 19.34 0.55 -9.27
N LYS A 73 19.87 1.45 -8.44
CA LYS A 73 20.70 1.11 -7.29
C LYS A 73 19.94 0.25 -6.27
N LEU A 74 18.69 0.60 -5.99
CA LEU A 74 17.82 -0.15 -5.10
C LEU A 74 17.62 -1.60 -5.55
N LEU A 75 17.54 -1.84 -6.87
CA LEU A 75 17.25 -3.14 -7.48
C LEU A 75 18.54 -3.91 -7.87
N SER A 76 19.70 -3.26 -7.92
CA SER A 76 20.99 -3.87 -8.21
C SER A 76 21.56 -4.57 -6.96
N ASN A 77 21.08 -5.76 -6.65
CA ASN A 77 21.63 -6.60 -5.59
C ASN A 77 21.90 -8.00 -6.14
N ASP A 78 23.15 -8.44 -6.07
CA ASP A 78 23.58 -9.78 -6.51
C ASP A 78 23.53 -10.82 -5.39
N SER A 79 22.77 -10.55 -4.32
CA SER A 79 22.59 -11.50 -3.23
C SER A 79 21.97 -12.81 -3.75
N LYS A 80 22.52 -13.92 -3.23
CA LYS A 80 21.99 -15.27 -3.45
C LYS A 80 21.10 -15.74 -2.29
N ASP A 81 20.91 -14.91 -1.26
CA ASP A 81 20.02 -15.20 -0.15
C ASP A 81 18.56 -15.37 -0.67
N PRO A 82 17.90 -16.48 -0.37
CA PRO A 82 16.54 -16.74 -0.84
C PRO A 82 15.52 -15.64 -0.44
N ILE A 83 15.71 -14.99 0.71
CA ILE A 83 14.85 -13.88 1.15
C ILE A 83 15.07 -12.65 0.28
N ASP A 84 16.33 -12.35 -0.02
CA ASP A 84 16.68 -11.20 -0.87
C ASP A 84 16.20 -11.42 -2.31
N LEU A 85 16.31 -12.65 -2.84
CA LEU A 85 15.76 -13.00 -4.15
C LEU A 85 14.24 -12.79 -4.22
N ARG A 86 13.52 -13.19 -3.16
CA ARG A 86 12.07 -12.94 -3.05
C ARG A 86 11.75 -11.45 -3.03
N ASP A 87 12.45 -10.70 -2.16
CA ASP A 87 12.17 -9.29 -1.95
C ASP A 87 12.50 -8.46 -3.20
N ARG A 88 13.60 -8.80 -3.89
CA ARG A 88 13.93 -8.24 -5.21
C ARG A 88 12.85 -8.52 -6.24
N ALA A 89 12.35 -9.75 -6.32
CA ALA A 89 11.30 -10.11 -7.25
C ALA A 89 10.00 -9.33 -7.00
N MET A 90 9.63 -9.10 -5.73
CA MET A 90 8.48 -8.25 -5.37
C MET A 90 8.67 -6.81 -5.85
N MET A 91 9.83 -6.21 -5.59
CA MET A 91 10.10 -4.82 -5.94
C MET A 91 10.21 -4.60 -7.44
N GLU A 92 10.93 -5.47 -8.14
CA GLU A 92 11.04 -5.44 -9.61
C GLU A 92 9.66 -5.54 -10.27
N LEU A 93 8.81 -6.46 -9.77
CA LEU A 93 7.46 -6.61 -10.29
C LEU A 93 6.61 -5.37 -10.02
N MET A 94 6.61 -4.84 -8.80
CA MET A 94 5.85 -3.63 -8.48
C MET A 94 6.31 -2.42 -9.28
N TYR A 95 7.62 -2.22 -9.40
CA TYR A 95 8.18 -1.10 -10.15
C TYR A 95 7.79 -1.16 -11.63
N SER A 96 7.92 -2.33 -12.27
CA SER A 96 7.70 -2.45 -13.71
C SER A 96 6.23 -2.53 -14.12
N SER A 97 5.33 -2.94 -13.22
CA SER A 97 3.91 -3.16 -13.52
C SER A 97 2.95 -2.21 -12.79
N GLY A 98 3.44 -1.41 -11.84
CA GLY A 98 2.61 -0.48 -11.07
C GLY A 98 1.52 -1.15 -10.23
N LEU A 99 1.76 -2.38 -9.77
CA LEU A 99 0.79 -3.11 -8.94
C LEU A 99 0.57 -2.44 -7.59
N ARG A 100 -0.68 -2.47 -7.14
CA ARG A 100 -0.99 -2.10 -5.75
C ARG A 100 -0.50 -3.19 -4.81
N LEU A 101 -0.22 -2.80 -3.57
CA LEU A 101 0.23 -3.74 -2.54
C LEU A 101 -0.74 -4.92 -2.33
N SER A 102 -2.04 -4.67 -2.37
CA SER A 102 -3.08 -5.71 -2.27
C SER A 102 -3.08 -6.66 -3.46
N GLU A 103 -2.81 -6.15 -4.65
CA GLU A 103 -2.71 -6.96 -5.87
C GLU A 103 -1.47 -7.86 -5.82
N LEU A 104 -0.32 -7.31 -5.41
CA LEU A 104 0.91 -8.11 -5.21
C LEU A 104 0.71 -9.22 -4.18
N GLN A 105 0.08 -8.92 -3.03
CA GLN A 105 -0.21 -9.89 -1.99
C GLN A 105 -1.11 -11.03 -2.50
N GLY A 106 -2.09 -10.69 -3.34
CA GLY A 106 -3.07 -11.64 -3.87
C GLY A 106 -2.54 -12.56 -4.97
N LEU A 107 -1.31 -12.36 -5.49
CA LEU A 107 -0.78 -13.16 -6.58
C LEU A 107 -0.55 -14.63 -6.19
N ASN A 108 -0.94 -15.51 -7.10
CA ASN A 108 -0.64 -16.93 -7.07
C ASN A 108 0.37 -17.31 -8.18
N LEU A 109 0.89 -18.51 -8.17
CA LEU A 109 1.79 -19.02 -9.21
C LEU A 109 1.17 -18.93 -10.60
N ASN A 110 -0.12 -19.24 -10.73
CA ASN A 110 -0.86 -19.17 -11.99
C ASN A 110 -1.20 -17.73 -12.43
N SER A 111 -0.99 -16.74 -11.57
CA SER A 111 -1.21 -15.32 -11.91
C SER A 111 -0.10 -14.74 -12.77
N ILE A 112 1.06 -15.42 -12.87
CA ILE A 112 2.23 -14.87 -13.53
C ILE A 112 2.69 -15.75 -14.70
N ASN A 113 2.98 -15.11 -15.83
CA ASN A 113 3.58 -15.76 -16.99
C ASN A 113 4.89 -15.05 -17.35
N THR A 114 6.03 -15.64 -16.98
CA THR A 114 7.34 -15.05 -17.20
C THR A 114 7.82 -15.13 -18.67
N ARG A 115 7.22 -15.98 -19.51
CA ARG A 115 7.58 -16.10 -20.94
C ARG A 115 7.03 -14.92 -21.73
N VAL A 116 5.71 -14.61 -21.57
CA VAL A 116 5.07 -13.46 -22.22
C VAL A 116 5.18 -12.19 -21.38
N ARG A 117 5.69 -12.30 -20.16
CA ARG A 117 5.89 -11.19 -19.20
C ARG A 117 4.60 -10.46 -18.85
N GLU A 118 3.60 -11.21 -18.46
CA GLU A 118 2.29 -10.74 -18.06
C GLU A 118 1.92 -11.23 -16.67
N VAL A 119 1.26 -10.38 -15.91
CA VAL A 119 0.67 -10.72 -14.60
C VAL A 119 -0.82 -10.41 -14.62
N ARG A 120 -1.59 -11.37 -14.18
CA ARG A 120 -3.04 -11.28 -14.03
C ARG A 120 -3.36 -10.85 -12.60
N VAL A 121 -4.09 -9.76 -12.44
CA VAL A 121 -4.45 -9.20 -11.14
C VAL A 121 -5.95 -8.96 -11.02
N ILE A 122 -6.45 -9.09 -9.81
CA ILE A 122 -7.84 -8.81 -9.47
C ILE A 122 -7.88 -7.46 -8.75
N GLY A 123 -8.54 -6.48 -9.34
CA GLY A 123 -8.67 -5.12 -8.81
C GLY A 123 -9.95 -4.89 -8.01
N LYS A 124 -10.24 -3.62 -7.73
CA LYS A 124 -11.47 -3.20 -7.04
C LYS A 124 -12.71 -3.69 -7.78
N GLY A 125 -13.67 -4.27 -7.05
CA GLY A 125 -14.90 -4.81 -7.63
C GLY A 125 -14.71 -6.16 -8.33
N ASN A 126 -13.68 -6.93 -7.95
CA ASN A 126 -13.36 -8.25 -8.51
C ASN A 126 -13.11 -8.24 -10.04
N LYS A 127 -12.67 -7.08 -10.57
CA LYS A 127 -12.35 -6.94 -12.00
C LYS A 127 -10.94 -7.42 -12.25
N GLU A 128 -10.82 -8.41 -13.12
CA GLU A 128 -9.55 -8.96 -13.58
C GLU A 128 -8.95 -8.07 -14.67
N ARG A 129 -7.63 -7.90 -14.63
CA ARG A 129 -6.85 -7.28 -15.72
C ARG A 129 -5.49 -7.94 -15.86
N ILE A 130 -4.95 -7.90 -17.06
CA ILE A 130 -3.60 -8.34 -17.38
C ILE A 130 -2.71 -7.10 -17.45
N VAL A 131 -1.54 -7.16 -16.81
CA VAL A 131 -0.56 -6.07 -16.76
C VAL A 131 0.78 -6.61 -17.26
N PRO A 132 1.43 -5.96 -18.23
CA PRO A 132 2.76 -6.34 -18.66
C PRO A 132 3.81 -5.95 -17.62
N PHE A 133 4.94 -6.66 -17.59
CA PHE A 133 6.11 -6.31 -16.80
C PHE A 133 7.42 -6.49 -17.55
N GLY A 134 8.48 -5.83 -17.07
CA GLY A 134 9.76 -5.75 -17.76
C GLY A 134 10.61 -7.03 -17.64
N ARG A 135 11.70 -7.09 -18.44
CA ARG A 135 12.64 -8.21 -18.47
C ARG A 135 13.35 -8.44 -17.13
N TYR A 136 13.67 -7.38 -16.40
CA TYR A 136 14.33 -7.47 -15.08
C TYR A 136 13.41 -8.12 -14.05
N ALA A 137 12.14 -7.74 -14.00
CA ALA A 137 11.14 -8.40 -13.17
C ALA A 137 10.97 -9.87 -13.55
N SER A 138 10.92 -10.20 -14.85
CA SER A 138 10.87 -11.59 -15.31
C SER A 138 12.05 -12.40 -14.79
N HIS A 139 13.26 -11.87 -14.91
CA HIS A 139 14.47 -12.55 -14.42
C HIS A 139 14.43 -12.73 -12.89
N ALA A 140 14.12 -11.67 -12.15
CA ALA A 140 14.04 -11.73 -10.68
C ALA A 140 12.99 -12.75 -10.20
N ILE A 141 11.82 -12.78 -10.83
CA ILE A 141 10.77 -13.78 -10.54
C ILE A 141 11.25 -15.19 -10.82
N GLN A 142 11.94 -15.42 -11.95
CA GLN A 142 12.48 -16.75 -12.25
C GLN A 142 13.53 -17.21 -11.22
N GLN A 143 14.39 -16.30 -10.74
CA GLN A 143 15.33 -16.62 -9.66
C GLN A 143 14.59 -16.95 -8.36
N TRP A 144 13.59 -16.16 -8.00
CA TRP A 144 12.74 -16.44 -6.84
C TRP A 144 12.06 -17.79 -6.94
N LEU A 145 11.44 -18.12 -8.07
CA LEU A 145 10.71 -19.38 -8.26
C LEU A 145 11.60 -20.62 -8.10
N LYS A 146 12.92 -20.54 -8.40
CA LYS A 146 13.88 -21.63 -8.19
C LYS A 146 14.10 -21.90 -6.69
N VAL A 147 14.08 -20.87 -5.84
CA VAL A 147 14.35 -21.01 -4.40
C VAL A 147 13.08 -21.04 -3.54
N ARG A 148 11.92 -20.66 -4.10
CA ARG A 148 10.63 -20.66 -3.39
C ARG A 148 10.32 -22.00 -2.69
N PRO A 149 10.59 -23.18 -3.29
CA PRO A 149 10.33 -24.47 -2.63
C PRO A 149 11.05 -24.65 -1.30
N LEU A 150 12.19 -23.99 -1.08
CA LEU A 150 12.94 -24.05 0.19
C LEU A 150 12.14 -23.52 1.39
N PHE A 151 11.09 -22.74 1.15
CA PHE A 151 10.22 -22.18 2.18
C PHE A 151 9.02 -23.07 2.53
N ASN A 152 8.93 -24.28 1.96
CA ASN A 152 7.81 -25.20 2.17
C ASN A 152 6.42 -24.49 2.05
N PRO A 153 6.07 -23.95 0.87
CA PRO A 153 4.86 -23.16 0.68
C PRO A 153 3.61 -23.97 1.03
N LYS A 154 2.70 -23.36 1.80
CA LYS A 154 1.45 -23.99 2.25
C LYS A 154 0.28 -23.78 1.28
N ASP A 155 0.42 -22.86 0.34
CA ASP A 155 -0.57 -22.53 -0.68
C ASP A 155 0.11 -22.11 -2.00
N GLU A 156 -0.69 -21.78 -3.00
CA GLU A 156 -0.24 -21.33 -4.32
C GLU A 156 0.25 -19.87 -4.35
N ALA A 157 0.41 -19.19 -3.20
CA ALA A 157 0.87 -17.81 -3.14
C ALA A 157 2.20 -17.64 -3.87
N LEU A 158 2.31 -16.65 -4.75
CA LEU A 158 3.57 -16.35 -5.44
C LEU A 158 4.68 -15.99 -4.45
N PHE A 159 4.38 -15.17 -3.46
CA PHE A 159 5.33 -14.72 -2.44
C PHE A 159 4.95 -15.23 -1.05
N VAL A 160 5.87 -15.98 -0.45
CA VAL A 160 5.67 -16.62 0.85
C VAL A 160 6.68 -16.15 1.90
N SER A 161 6.31 -16.28 3.18
CA SER A 161 7.18 -16.05 4.34
C SER A 161 8.15 -17.23 4.53
N GLN A 162 9.10 -17.10 5.46
CA GLN A 162 9.99 -18.19 5.85
C GLN A 162 9.23 -19.42 6.41
N GLN A 163 8.01 -19.22 6.92
CA GLN A 163 7.14 -20.28 7.42
C GLN A 163 6.22 -20.86 6.33
N GLY A 164 6.42 -20.50 5.06
CA GLY A 164 5.63 -20.97 3.92
C GLY A 164 4.25 -20.34 3.76
N ASN A 165 3.86 -19.41 4.62
CA ASN A 165 2.56 -18.73 4.51
C ASN A 165 2.64 -17.57 3.51
N ARG A 166 1.51 -17.22 2.87
CA ARG A 166 1.36 -16.01 2.07
C ARG A 166 1.80 -14.78 2.88
N LEU A 167 2.55 -13.89 2.26
CA LEU A 167 2.95 -12.63 2.91
C LEU A 167 1.73 -11.74 3.17
N THR A 168 1.71 -11.09 4.34
CA THR A 168 0.71 -10.05 4.66
C THR A 168 1.14 -8.70 4.10
N HIS A 169 0.18 -7.75 3.94
CA HIS A 169 0.49 -6.37 3.57
C HIS A 169 1.59 -5.75 4.44
N ARG A 170 1.45 -5.91 5.76
CA ARG A 170 2.42 -5.38 6.73
C ARG A 170 3.81 -6.00 6.55
N SER A 171 3.87 -7.31 6.27
CA SER A 171 5.15 -7.98 6.01
C SER A 171 5.81 -7.46 4.75
N ILE A 172 5.06 -7.28 3.66
CA ILE A 172 5.58 -6.74 2.41
C ILE A 172 6.10 -5.32 2.63
N GLN A 173 5.32 -4.43 3.27
CA GLN A 173 5.74 -3.05 3.57
C GLN A 173 7.04 -3.02 4.39
N LYS A 174 7.11 -3.82 5.47
CA LYS A 174 8.30 -3.89 6.30
C LYS A 174 9.53 -4.39 5.52
N ARG A 175 9.34 -5.36 4.61
CA ARG A 175 10.45 -5.86 3.77
C ARG A 175 10.94 -4.80 2.79
N MET A 176 10.03 -4.06 2.15
CA MET A 176 10.38 -2.94 1.28
C MET A 176 11.13 -1.83 2.01
N GLU A 177 10.66 -1.45 3.20
CA GLU A 177 11.33 -0.47 4.05
C GLU A 177 12.74 -0.92 4.43
N THR A 178 12.88 -2.17 4.93
CA THR A 178 14.17 -2.75 5.31
C THR A 178 15.14 -2.80 4.13
N TRP A 179 14.64 -3.15 2.96
CA TRP A 179 15.44 -3.19 1.73
C TRP A 179 15.89 -1.78 1.33
N GLY A 180 14.99 -0.79 1.35
CA GLY A 180 15.33 0.61 1.06
C GLY A 180 16.44 1.13 1.97
N ILE A 181 16.35 0.86 3.26
CA ILE A 181 17.38 1.26 4.26
C ILE A 181 18.74 0.60 3.93
N ARG A 182 18.76 -0.70 3.63
CA ARG A 182 19.98 -1.45 3.27
C ARG A 182 20.65 -0.89 2.01
N GLN A 183 19.90 -0.36 1.07
CA GLN A 183 20.41 0.26 -0.15
C GLN A 183 20.71 1.75 0.00
N GLY A 184 20.67 2.29 1.22
CA GLY A 184 21.07 3.68 1.53
C GLY A 184 19.99 4.71 1.21
N LEU A 185 18.72 4.32 1.07
CA LEU A 185 17.61 5.26 1.00
C LEU A 185 17.25 5.75 2.41
N ASN A 186 17.60 7.00 2.70
CA ASN A 186 17.32 7.66 4.00
C ASN A 186 15.86 8.14 4.16
N SER A 187 14.89 7.57 3.45
CA SER A 187 13.50 8.00 3.51
C SER A 187 12.56 6.81 3.66
N HIS A 188 11.54 6.97 4.48
CA HIS A 188 10.40 6.04 4.51
C HIS A 188 9.78 5.95 3.11
N LEU A 189 9.78 4.74 2.55
CA LEU A 189 9.08 4.40 1.31
C LEU A 189 7.55 4.40 1.54
#